data_bae9302e1f8e204387a4d51b77a608b4
#
_entry.id   bae9302e1f8e204387a4d51b77a608b4
#
_cell.length_a   1.000
_cell.length_b   1.000
_cell.length_c   1.000
_cell.angle_alpha   90.00
_cell.angle_beta   90.00
_cell.angle_gamma   90.00
#
_symmetry.space_group_name_H-M   'P 1'
#
loop_
_entity.id
_entity.type
_entity.pdbx_description
1 polymer ?
#
loop_
_entity_poly.entity_id
_entity_poly.type
_entity_poly.pdbx_seq_one_letter_code
_entity_poly.pdbx_strand_id
1 'polypeptide(L)'
;MHIEKIELQNFRNYNNLELEFSKNVNLILGKNAQGKTNLLEAVYLTAIGRSFRTSKDLDLIKFSENNAIVKVWAEKELNSTTVEISIKRKGEKSSEKFIKKDRKNVTKTSQLLKNILIVIFSPEDLKIVKDEPEKRRKFIDRELSQISPKYYNSLSNYKKSLLQRNTYLKEDNLEPSIIDLWDIQLAKYGAEVIFLRKDFIKKLSEYSAQIHSGITGDKEKLDIIYEPNVEIKESLSEQEDFIYRELKNSFKTDSRNRNTSVGPHRDDISFIVNDIDMRNFGSQGQQRTCALSLKLAELNLIKEKTDEDAILLLDDVMSELDADRQEFLIDTMKNNQLFITTTELDQNIKDKFDEIKIFYIENGTLI
;
A
#
# COMPACT_ATOMS: atom_id res chain seq x y z
N MET A 1 -8.37 -3.72 -16.28
CA MET A 1 -6.97 -3.20 -16.46
C MET A 1 -5.99 -4.34 -16.39
N HIS A 2 -4.92 -4.34 -17.22
CA HIS A 2 -3.83 -5.33 -17.15
C HIS A 2 -2.50 -4.74 -17.63
N ILE A 3 -1.40 -5.32 -17.15
CA ILE A 3 -0.04 -5.03 -17.65
C ILE A 3 0.26 -5.97 -18.80
N GLU A 4 0.68 -5.42 -19.92
CA GLU A 4 1.07 -6.18 -21.12
C GLU A 4 2.54 -6.55 -21.09
N LYS A 5 3.40 -5.59 -20.68
CA LYS A 5 4.86 -5.71 -20.81
C LYS A 5 5.58 -4.97 -19.71
N ILE A 6 6.74 -5.50 -19.32
CA ILE A 6 7.72 -4.83 -18.46
C ILE A 6 9.12 -4.88 -19.07
N GLU A 7 9.85 -3.80 -18.93
CA GLU A 7 11.29 -3.72 -19.19
C GLU A 7 12.01 -3.25 -17.94
N LEU A 8 13.07 -3.98 -17.56
CA LEU A 8 13.96 -3.66 -16.45
C LEU A 8 15.39 -3.49 -16.96
N GLN A 9 16.07 -2.47 -16.44
CA GLN A 9 17.51 -2.28 -16.64
C GLN A 9 18.15 -1.95 -15.28
N ASN A 10 19.17 -2.74 -14.90
CA ASN A 10 19.96 -2.57 -13.68
C ASN A 10 19.08 -2.41 -12.42
N PHE A 11 17.98 -3.12 -12.34
CA PHE A 11 17.04 -3.06 -11.23
C PHE A 11 17.24 -4.23 -10.26
N ARG A 12 17.58 -3.98 -9.02
CA ARG A 12 17.83 -4.99 -7.99
C ARG A 12 18.91 -6.00 -8.44
N ASN A 13 18.53 -7.25 -8.72
CA ASN A 13 19.42 -8.28 -9.24
C ASN A 13 19.35 -8.46 -10.78
N TYR A 14 18.42 -7.78 -11.45
CA TYR A 14 18.27 -7.83 -12.91
C TYR A 14 19.29 -6.92 -13.61
N ASN A 15 19.94 -7.43 -14.65
CA ASN A 15 20.72 -6.60 -15.60
C ASN A 15 19.79 -5.97 -16.64
N ASN A 16 19.23 -6.83 -17.47
CA ASN A 16 18.20 -6.49 -18.44
C ASN A 16 17.17 -7.61 -18.43
N LEU A 17 15.92 -7.23 -18.41
CA LEU A 17 14.80 -8.16 -18.50
C LEU A 17 13.69 -7.50 -19.32
N GLU A 18 13.13 -8.26 -20.26
CA GLU A 18 11.94 -7.89 -21.01
C GLU A 18 10.96 -9.05 -20.94
N LEU A 19 9.74 -8.79 -20.47
CA LEU A 19 8.69 -9.79 -20.36
C LEU A 19 7.37 -9.24 -20.88
N GLU A 20 6.66 -10.07 -21.64
CA GLU A 20 5.26 -9.89 -21.98
C GLU A 20 4.41 -10.78 -21.09
N PHE A 21 3.30 -10.28 -20.57
CA PHE A 21 2.44 -10.96 -19.61
C PHE A 21 1.13 -11.45 -20.24
N SER A 22 0.54 -12.49 -19.65
CA SER A 22 -0.86 -12.86 -19.89
C SER A 22 -1.80 -11.86 -19.17
N LYS A 23 -2.97 -11.64 -19.76
CA LYS A 23 -4.05 -10.85 -19.14
C LYS A 23 -4.61 -11.50 -17.88
N ASN A 24 -4.44 -12.82 -17.73
CA ASN A 24 -4.97 -13.62 -16.66
C ASN A 24 -3.90 -13.90 -15.61
N VAL A 25 -3.29 -15.06 -15.62
CA VAL A 25 -2.34 -15.50 -14.60
C VAL A 25 -0.92 -15.52 -15.12
N ASN A 26 -0.02 -14.90 -14.38
CA ASN A 26 1.41 -14.90 -14.59
C ASN A 26 2.09 -15.55 -13.38
N LEU A 27 2.55 -16.77 -13.55
CA LEU A 27 3.19 -17.54 -12.50
C LEU A 27 4.71 -17.40 -12.60
N ILE A 28 5.32 -16.88 -11.55
CA ILE A 28 6.75 -16.61 -11.49
C ILE A 28 7.39 -17.63 -10.55
N LEU A 29 8.08 -18.58 -11.15
CA LEU A 29 8.72 -19.71 -10.47
C LEU A 29 10.21 -19.47 -10.28
N GLY A 30 10.75 -20.01 -9.20
CA GLY A 30 12.18 -19.99 -8.91
C GLY A 30 12.46 -20.22 -7.44
N LYS A 31 13.69 -20.61 -7.11
CA LYS A 31 14.13 -20.76 -5.71
C LYS A 31 14.07 -19.42 -4.96
N ASN A 32 14.17 -19.45 -3.65
CA ASN A 32 14.24 -18.23 -2.85
C ASN A 32 15.47 -17.39 -3.24
N ALA A 33 15.33 -16.06 -3.13
CA ALA A 33 16.35 -15.07 -3.48
C ALA A 33 16.74 -14.98 -4.97
N GLN A 34 16.02 -15.62 -5.90
CA GLN A 34 16.35 -15.56 -7.33
C GLN A 34 15.85 -14.27 -8.03
N GLY A 35 14.98 -13.50 -7.40
CA GLY A 35 14.49 -12.22 -7.96
C GLY A 35 12.96 -12.14 -8.16
N LYS A 36 12.21 -13.19 -7.83
CA LYS A 36 10.73 -13.22 -7.98
C LYS A 36 10.06 -11.97 -7.37
N THR A 37 10.28 -11.73 -6.09
CA THR A 37 9.78 -10.54 -5.38
C THR A 37 10.29 -9.23 -5.98
N ASN A 38 11.52 -9.20 -6.54
CA ASN A 38 12.05 -8.01 -7.19
C ASN A 38 11.30 -7.66 -8.47
N LEU A 39 10.78 -8.66 -9.21
CA LEU A 39 9.92 -8.42 -10.36
C LEU A 39 8.57 -7.82 -9.93
N LEU A 40 7.93 -8.36 -8.89
CA LEU A 40 6.72 -7.77 -8.32
C LEU A 40 6.97 -6.35 -7.80
N GLU A 41 8.12 -6.12 -7.16
CA GLU A 41 8.52 -4.79 -6.69
C GLU A 41 8.66 -3.78 -7.84
N ALA A 42 9.17 -4.21 -8.98
CA ALA A 42 9.26 -3.37 -10.17
C ALA A 42 7.87 -2.99 -10.71
N VAL A 43 6.96 -3.94 -10.81
CA VAL A 43 5.57 -3.71 -11.20
C VAL A 43 4.89 -2.73 -10.22
N TYR A 44 5.00 -2.98 -8.94
CA TYR A 44 4.43 -2.12 -7.88
C TYR A 44 4.99 -0.70 -7.91
N LEU A 45 6.30 -0.56 -8.14
CA LEU A 45 6.98 0.73 -8.22
C LEU A 45 6.36 1.63 -9.29
N THR A 46 5.97 1.08 -10.45
CA THR A 46 5.39 1.87 -11.54
C THR A 46 3.97 2.36 -11.25
N ALA A 47 3.23 1.68 -10.40
CA ALA A 47 1.88 2.09 -9.97
C ALA A 47 1.91 3.18 -8.91
N ILE A 48 2.76 3.03 -7.89
CA ILE A 48 2.74 3.85 -6.66
C ILE A 48 3.87 4.89 -6.65
N GLY A 49 4.92 4.72 -7.47
CA GLY A 49 6.08 5.60 -7.50
C GLY A 49 7.07 5.37 -6.36
N ARG A 50 6.88 4.32 -5.55
CA ARG A 50 7.79 3.92 -4.46
C ARG A 50 7.75 2.42 -4.23
N SER A 51 8.83 1.86 -3.69
CA SER A 51 8.90 0.45 -3.31
C SER A 51 8.00 0.16 -2.08
N PHE A 52 7.47 -1.07 -1.99
CA PHE A 52 6.80 -1.57 -0.79
C PHE A 52 7.79 -2.15 0.24
N ARG A 53 9.06 -2.39 -0.14
CA ARG A 53 10.09 -3.02 0.71
C ARG A 53 11.08 -2.03 1.30
N THR A 54 11.40 -0.94 0.60
CA THR A 54 12.39 0.05 1.03
C THR A 54 11.91 1.47 0.81
N SER A 55 12.33 2.37 1.69
CA SER A 55 12.15 3.81 1.52
C SER A 55 13.29 4.48 0.75
N LYS A 56 14.38 3.74 0.49
CA LYS A 56 15.60 4.26 -0.16
C LYS A 56 15.62 3.86 -1.64
N ASP A 57 15.43 4.80 -2.54
CA ASP A 57 15.48 4.54 -3.98
C ASP A 57 16.85 3.98 -4.44
N LEU A 58 17.93 4.26 -3.71
CA LEU A 58 19.25 3.68 -3.98
C LEU A 58 19.29 2.15 -3.91
N ASP A 59 18.48 1.56 -3.03
CA ASP A 59 18.43 0.10 -2.87
C ASP A 59 17.82 -0.60 -4.09
N LEU A 60 17.13 0.15 -4.96
CA LEU A 60 16.52 -0.34 -6.20
C LEU A 60 17.52 -0.45 -7.34
N ILE A 61 18.64 0.26 -7.26
CA ILE A 61 19.71 0.19 -8.25
C ILE A 61 20.53 -1.07 -8.01
N LYS A 62 20.82 -1.82 -9.08
CA LYS A 62 21.70 -3.00 -9.01
C LYS A 62 23.02 -2.63 -8.38
N PHE A 63 23.56 -3.52 -7.55
CA PHE A 63 24.87 -3.33 -6.93
C PHE A 63 25.92 -3.10 -8.03
N SER A 64 26.81 -2.14 -7.82
CA SER A 64 27.85 -1.66 -8.75
C SER A 64 27.36 -0.80 -9.91
N GLU A 65 26.04 -0.57 -10.06
CA GLU A 65 25.49 0.25 -11.12
C GLU A 65 25.15 1.67 -10.64
N ASN A 66 25.04 2.61 -11.59
CA ASN A 66 24.78 4.01 -11.29
C ASN A 66 23.33 4.44 -11.59
N ASN A 67 22.59 3.60 -12.29
CA ASN A 67 21.21 3.88 -12.64
C ASN A 67 20.40 2.59 -12.73
N ALA A 68 19.08 2.72 -12.52
CA ALA A 68 18.09 1.68 -12.79
C ALA A 68 16.94 2.26 -13.60
N ILE A 69 16.34 1.46 -14.47
CA ILE A 69 15.14 1.82 -15.23
C ILE A 69 14.12 0.70 -15.09
N VAL A 70 12.87 1.11 -14.83
CA VAL A 70 11.70 0.23 -14.87
C VAL A 70 10.68 0.88 -15.79
N LYS A 71 10.17 0.13 -16.76
CA LYS A 71 9.16 0.60 -17.69
C LYS A 71 8.08 -0.45 -17.87
N VAL A 72 6.83 -0.01 -17.76
CA VAL A 72 5.63 -0.87 -17.85
C VAL A 72 4.68 -0.29 -18.88
N TRP A 73 4.07 -1.17 -19.66
CA TRP A 73 2.92 -0.90 -20.53
C TRP A 73 1.71 -1.56 -19.93
N ALA A 74 0.67 -0.76 -19.72
CA ALA A 74 -0.60 -1.22 -19.15
C ALA A 74 -1.76 -0.83 -20.07
N GLU A 75 -2.70 -1.72 -20.23
CA GLU A 75 -3.92 -1.52 -20.97
C GLU A 75 -5.09 -1.38 -19.99
N LYS A 76 -5.91 -0.36 -20.20
CA LYS A 76 -7.18 -0.11 -19.54
C LYS A 76 -8.32 -0.39 -20.51
N GLU A 77 -9.53 -0.35 -19.99
CA GLU A 77 -10.72 -0.55 -20.83
C GLU A 77 -10.79 0.44 -22.01
N LEU A 78 -10.44 1.69 -21.79
CA LEU A 78 -10.57 2.77 -22.79
C LEU A 78 -9.25 3.26 -23.40
N ASN A 79 -8.11 2.97 -22.81
CA ASN A 79 -6.82 3.46 -23.28
C ASN A 79 -5.63 2.64 -22.75
N SER A 80 -4.49 2.77 -23.41
CA SER A 80 -3.20 2.26 -22.90
C SER A 80 -2.41 3.37 -22.20
N THR A 81 -1.53 2.99 -21.29
CA THR A 81 -0.61 3.91 -20.60
C THR A 81 0.77 3.28 -20.45
N THR A 82 1.79 4.11 -20.53
CA THR A 82 3.18 3.70 -20.29
C THR A 82 3.73 4.47 -19.12
N VAL A 83 4.31 3.77 -18.15
CA VAL A 83 5.00 4.37 -17.03
C VAL A 83 6.46 3.96 -17.03
N GLU A 84 7.36 4.94 -17.00
CA GLU A 84 8.81 4.75 -16.92
C GLU A 84 9.34 5.44 -15.66
N ILE A 85 10.08 4.70 -14.85
CA ILE A 85 10.77 5.24 -13.66
C ILE A 85 12.25 4.97 -13.85
N SER A 86 13.04 6.05 -13.85
CA SER A 86 14.48 5.99 -13.84
C SER A 86 15.05 6.57 -12.55
N ILE A 87 15.99 5.85 -11.96
CA ILE A 87 16.66 6.21 -10.72
C ILE A 87 18.14 6.35 -11.01
N LYS A 88 18.73 7.48 -10.65
CA LYS A 88 20.16 7.75 -10.83
C LYS A 88 20.82 8.00 -9.49
N ARG A 89 21.97 7.38 -9.28
CA ARG A 89 22.83 7.63 -8.11
C ARG A 89 23.42 9.03 -8.17
N LYS A 90 23.28 9.79 -7.08
CA LYS A 90 23.94 11.08 -6.86
C LYS A 90 24.86 10.95 -5.63
N GLY A 91 26.09 10.43 -5.83
CA GLY A 91 27.00 10.13 -4.73
C GLY A 91 26.64 8.87 -3.95
N GLU A 92 27.25 8.68 -2.78
CA GLU A 92 27.15 7.43 -2.02
C GLU A 92 25.79 7.22 -1.32
N LYS A 93 25.11 8.30 -0.91
CA LYS A 93 23.92 8.24 -0.03
C LYS A 93 22.66 8.86 -0.63
N SER A 94 22.72 9.34 -1.85
CA SER A 94 21.59 10.03 -2.49
C SER A 94 21.32 9.52 -3.91
N SER A 95 20.07 9.61 -4.31
CA SER A 95 19.61 9.30 -5.66
C SER A 95 18.62 10.35 -6.15
N GLU A 96 18.45 10.42 -7.43
CA GLU A 96 17.42 11.22 -8.10
C GLU A 96 16.51 10.31 -8.89
N LYS A 97 15.20 10.49 -8.74
CA LYS A 97 14.17 9.72 -9.40
C LYS A 97 13.40 10.57 -10.39
N PHE A 98 13.27 10.07 -11.60
CA PHE A 98 12.50 10.66 -12.67
C PHE A 98 11.36 9.72 -13.04
N ILE A 99 10.18 10.25 -13.22
CA ILE A 99 8.99 9.50 -13.62
C ILE A 99 8.46 10.09 -14.90
N LYS A 100 8.18 9.24 -15.88
CA LYS A 100 7.47 9.62 -17.10
C LYS A 100 6.20 8.79 -17.23
N LYS A 101 5.12 9.44 -17.60
CA LYS A 101 3.86 8.83 -18.00
C LYS A 101 3.58 9.25 -19.44
N ASP A 102 3.34 8.27 -20.31
CA ASP A 102 3.06 8.49 -21.73
C ASP A 102 4.08 9.45 -22.38
N ARG A 103 5.38 9.21 -22.08
CA ARG A 103 6.55 10.01 -22.48
C ARG A 103 6.62 11.43 -21.90
N LYS A 104 5.64 11.86 -21.06
CA LYS A 104 5.63 13.16 -20.40
C LYS A 104 6.18 13.05 -18.97
N ASN A 105 7.00 14.02 -18.57
CA ASN A 105 7.53 14.06 -17.21
C ASN A 105 6.41 14.27 -16.17
N VAL A 106 6.43 13.44 -15.14
CA VAL A 106 5.56 13.55 -13.98
C VAL A 106 6.28 14.32 -12.89
N THR A 107 5.78 15.49 -12.54
CA THR A 107 6.39 16.38 -11.52
C THR A 107 5.88 16.09 -10.12
N LYS A 108 4.69 15.51 -9.99
CA LYS A 108 4.07 15.17 -8.70
C LYS A 108 3.62 13.72 -8.72
N THR A 109 3.96 12.95 -7.70
CA THR A 109 3.56 11.54 -7.57
C THR A 109 2.04 11.35 -7.64
N SER A 110 1.25 12.35 -7.21
CA SER A 110 -0.22 12.30 -7.35
C SER A 110 -0.72 12.17 -8.81
N GLN A 111 0.09 12.54 -9.79
CA GLN A 111 -0.23 12.38 -11.22
C GLN A 111 -0.04 10.92 -11.71
N LEU A 112 0.71 10.13 -10.93
CA LEU A 112 0.92 8.71 -11.22
C LEU A 112 -0.24 7.85 -10.68
N LEU A 113 -0.84 8.28 -9.58
CA LEU A 113 -1.93 7.56 -8.92
C LEU A 113 -3.14 7.39 -9.85
N LYS A 114 -3.91 6.33 -9.68
CA LYS A 114 -5.05 5.90 -10.54
C LYS A 114 -4.66 5.48 -11.97
N ASN A 115 -3.38 5.47 -12.33
CA ASN A 115 -2.98 5.02 -13.67
C ASN A 115 -2.87 3.50 -13.74
N ILE A 116 -2.21 2.90 -12.78
CA ILE A 116 -2.11 1.45 -12.61
C ILE A 116 -2.58 1.17 -11.19
N LEU A 117 -3.62 0.36 -11.03
CA LEU A 117 -4.22 0.01 -9.75
C LEU A 117 -3.71 -1.37 -9.35
N ILE A 118 -3.05 -1.45 -8.21
CA ILE A 118 -2.38 -2.67 -7.74
C ILE A 118 -2.75 -2.96 -6.30
N VAL A 119 -3.07 -4.22 -6.03
CA VAL A 119 -3.13 -4.76 -4.67
C VAL A 119 -1.99 -5.76 -4.53
N ILE A 120 -1.12 -5.53 -3.57
CA ILE A 120 -0.08 -6.49 -3.22
C ILE A 120 -0.49 -7.25 -1.97
N PHE A 121 -0.26 -8.57 -1.99
CA PHE A 121 -0.44 -9.45 -0.88
C PHE A 121 0.85 -10.23 -0.63
N SER A 122 1.40 -10.09 0.56
CA SER A 122 2.66 -10.70 1.01
C SER A 122 2.47 -11.37 2.37
N PRO A 123 3.38 -12.26 2.80
CA PRO A 123 3.33 -12.86 4.15
C PRO A 123 3.35 -11.82 5.28
N GLU A 124 3.92 -10.65 5.04
CA GLU A 124 3.92 -9.54 6.00
C GLU A 124 2.51 -8.96 6.21
N ASP A 125 1.67 -8.94 5.15
CA ASP A 125 0.30 -8.44 5.26
C ASP A 125 -0.57 -9.34 6.16
N LEU A 126 -0.27 -10.64 6.25
CA LEU A 126 -0.96 -11.58 7.15
C LEU A 126 -0.76 -11.26 8.65
N LYS A 127 0.24 -10.46 8.97
CA LYS A 127 0.56 -10.05 10.35
C LYS A 127 -0.10 -8.72 10.74
N ILE A 128 -0.81 -8.04 9.82
CA ILE A 128 -1.34 -6.68 10.03
C ILE A 128 -2.23 -6.56 11.26
N VAL A 129 -2.98 -7.60 11.59
CA VAL A 129 -3.85 -7.66 12.76
C VAL A 129 -3.04 -7.56 14.05
N LYS A 130 -1.90 -8.26 14.12
CA LYS A 130 -1.04 -8.35 15.31
C LYS A 130 0.06 -7.29 15.35
N ASP A 131 0.44 -6.76 14.21
CA ASP A 131 1.52 -5.78 14.07
C ASP A 131 1.20 -4.44 14.77
N GLU A 132 2.22 -3.57 14.80
CA GLU A 132 2.12 -2.25 15.42
C GLU A 132 1.17 -1.30 14.64
N PRO A 133 0.56 -0.31 15.32
CA PRO A 133 -0.30 0.70 14.70
C PRO A 133 0.31 1.42 13.49
N GLU A 134 1.63 1.57 13.47
CA GLU A 134 2.33 2.20 12.34
C GLU A 134 2.14 1.42 11.03
N LYS A 135 2.18 0.08 11.09
CA LYS A 135 1.97 -0.76 9.90
C LYS A 135 0.53 -0.65 9.39
N ARG A 136 -0.46 -0.63 10.29
CA ARG A 136 -1.87 -0.44 9.94
C ARG A 136 -2.12 0.94 9.32
N ARG A 137 -1.53 2.00 9.87
CA ARG A 137 -1.59 3.33 9.24
C ARG A 137 -0.93 3.36 7.85
N LYS A 138 0.24 2.74 7.70
CA LYS A 138 0.92 2.63 6.39
C LYS A 138 0.07 1.91 5.36
N PHE A 139 -0.63 0.86 5.78
CA PHE A 139 -1.59 0.14 4.95
C PHE A 139 -2.71 1.10 4.48
N ILE A 140 -3.45 1.73 5.42
CA ILE A 140 -4.52 2.68 5.08
C ILE A 140 -3.99 3.80 4.17
N ASP A 141 -2.84 4.39 4.52
CA ASP A 141 -2.23 5.48 3.74
C ASP A 141 -1.90 5.06 2.32
N ARG A 142 -1.44 3.83 2.12
CA ARG A 142 -1.10 3.27 0.82
C ARG A 142 -2.34 3.10 -0.04
N GLU A 143 -3.32 2.36 0.49
CA GLU A 143 -4.51 1.99 -0.28
C GLU A 143 -5.38 3.21 -0.60
N LEU A 144 -5.63 4.05 0.40
CA LEU A 144 -6.44 5.25 0.20
C LEU A 144 -5.74 6.29 -0.71
N SER A 145 -4.41 6.38 -0.66
CA SER A 145 -3.66 7.26 -1.58
C SER A 145 -3.79 6.83 -3.03
N GLN A 146 -3.83 5.53 -3.30
CA GLN A 146 -3.93 4.99 -4.66
C GLN A 146 -5.24 5.41 -5.35
N ILE A 147 -6.34 5.43 -4.61
CA ILE A 147 -7.69 5.73 -5.13
C ILE A 147 -8.14 7.18 -4.93
N SER A 148 -7.46 7.95 -4.07
CA SER A 148 -7.81 9.34 -3.73
C SER A 148 -6.60 10.29 -3.81
N PRO A 149 -6.40 11.00 -4.94
CA PRO A 149 -5.39 12.06 -5.04
C PRO A 149 -5.57 13.16 -3.99
N LYS A 150 -6.81 13.44 -3.57
CA LYS A 150 -7.10 14.40 -2.49
C LYS A 150 -6.47 13.92 -1.19
N TYR A 151 -6.69 12.65 -0.82
CA TYR A 151 -6.08 12.07 0.37
C TYR A 151 -4.55 12.13 0.33
N TYR A 152 -3.95 11.71 -0.79
CA TYR A 152 -2.50 11.75 -0.97
C TYR A 152 -1.93 13.16 -0.74
N ASN A 153 -2.57 14.18 -1.30
CA ASN A 153 -2.12 15.57 -1.15
C ASN A 153 -2.25 16.04 0.30
N SER A 154 -3.40 15.78 0.96
CA SER A 154 -3.63 16.18 2.35
C SER A 154 -2.66 15.46 3.29
N LEU A 155 -2.46 14.15 3.11
CA LEU A 155 -1.48 13.37 3.87
C LEU A 155 -0.05 13.86 3.68
N SER A 156 0.34 14.20 2.45
CA SER A 156 1.68 14.70 2.14
C SER A 156 1.94 16.03 2.82
N ASN A 157 0.98 16.97 2.76
CA ASN A 157 1.07 18.26 3.43
C ASN A 157 1.06 18.10 4.97
N TYR A 158 0.19 17.23 5.49
CA TYR A 158 0.16 16.89 6.91
C TYR A 158 1.52 16.37 7.41
N LYS A 159 2.09 15.38 6.71
CA LYS A 159 3.40 14.80 7.07
C LYS A 159 4.53 15.83 7.00
N LYS A 160 4.48 16.74 6.03
CA LYS A 160 5.45 17.84 5.92
C LYS A 160 5.33 18.81 7.10
N SER A 161 4.12 19.24 7.43
CA SER A 161 3.88 20.15 8.58
C SER A 161 4.25 19.48 9.90
N LEU A 162 3.94 18.19 10.07
CA LEU A 162 4.33 17.42 11.24
C LEU A 162 5.85 17.33 11.43
N LEU A 163 6.57 17.10 10.34
CA LEU A 163 8.04 17.06 10.38
C LEU A 163 8.60 18.42 10.79
N GLN A 164 8.08 19.53 10.22
CA GLN A 164 8.53 20.88 10.54
C GLN A 164 8.25 21.22 12.01
N ARG A 165 7.00 20.97 12.48
CA ARG A 165 6.65 21.16 13.89
C ARG A 165 7.54 20.37 14.83
N ASN A 166 7.73 19.07 14.56
CA ASN A 166 8.58 18.22 15.39
C ASN A 166 10.07 18.59 15.33
N THR A 167 10.54 19.16 14.23
CA THR A 167 11.90 19.70 14.13
C THR A 167 12.03 20.94 14.98
N TYR A 168 11.07 21.87 14.89
CA TYR A 168 11.08 23.09 15.69
C TYR A 168 10.92 22.83 17.19
N LEU A 169 10.10 21.84 17.61
CA LEU A 169 9.96 21.43 19.01
C LEU A 169 11.28 20.93 19.67
N LYS A 170 12.35 20.73 18.90
CA LYS A 170 13.69 20.35 19.41
C LYS A 170 14.57 21.56 19.72
N GLU A 171 14.17 22.74 19.29
CA GLU A 171 14.88 23.99 19.60
C GLU A 171 14.69 24.35 21.07
N ASP A 172 15.68 24.99 21.67
CA ASP A 172 15.64 25.37 23.08
C ASP A 172 14.76 26.60 23.34
N ASN A 173 14.63 27.48 22.35
CA ASN A 173 13.81 28.71 22.43
C ASN A 173 12.64 28.60 21.45
N LEU A 174 11.46 28.29 21.96
CA LEU A 174 10.25 28.15 21.17
C LEU A 174 9.43 29.45 21.15
N GLU A 175 9.22 29.99 19.96
CA GLU A 175 8.30 31.11 19.77
C GLU A 175 6.89 30.61 19.48
N PRO A 176 5.88 30.97 20.29
CA PRO A 176 4.50 30.50 20.11
C PRO A 176 3.90 30.86 18.75
N SER A 177 4.28 31.96 18.15
CA SER A 177 3.83 32.41 16.83
C SER A 177 4.29 31.47 15.69
N ILE A 178 5.49 30.91 15.79
CA ILE A 178 6.03 29.96 14.80
C ILE A 178 5.34 28.59 14.93
N ILE A 179 5.15 28.12 16.15
CA ILE A 179 4.40 26.86 16.40
C ILE A 179 2.97 26.98 15.86
N ASP A 180 2.35 28.14 16.02
CA ASP A 180 0.97 28.39 15.58
C ASP A 180 0.79 28.19 14.06
N LEU A 181 1.76 28.59 13.26
CA LEU A 181 1.74 28.36 11.80
C LEU A 181 1.65 26.87 11.46
N TRP A 182 2.36 26.03 12.22
CA TRP A 182 2.32 24.58 12.00
C TRP A 182 1.06 23.96 12.57
N ASP A 183 0.55 24.46 13.71
CA ASP A 183 -0.69 23.99 14.33
C ASP A 183 -1.89 24.21 13.40
N ILE A 184 -2.00 25.38 12.75
CA ILE A 184 -3.03 25.69 11.74
C ILE A 184 -2.96 24.71 10.57
N GLN A 185 -1.75 24.45 10.05
CA GLN A 185 -1.58 23.54 8.91
C GLN A 185 -1.90 22.10 9.29
N LEU A 186 -1.48 21.66 10.47
CA LEU A 186 -1.77 20.30 10.99
C LEU A 186 -3.26 20.11 11.23
N ALA A 187 -3.95 21.12 11.78
CA ALA A 187 -5.39 21.07 11.99
C ALA A 187 -6.13 20.90 10.65
N LYS A 188 -5.85 21.77 9.67
CA LYS A 188 -6.46 21.72 8.35
C LYS A 188 -6.29 20.38 7.66
N TYR A 189 -5.03 19.97 7.43
CA TYR A 189 -4.76 18.71 6.71
C TYR A 189 -5.07 17.47 7.55
N GLY A 190 -4.96 17.57 8.87
CA GLY A 190 -5.34 16.49 9.79
C GLY A 190 -6.82 16.19 9.76
N ALA A 191 -7.68 17.22 9.74
CA ALA A 191 -9.12 17.08 9.60
C ALA A 191 -9.49 16.37 8.29
N GLU A 192 -8.91 16.80 7.16
CA GLU A 192 -9.13 16.16 5.86
C GLU A 192 -8.72 14.68 5.87
N VAL A 193 -7.56 14.35 6.46
CA VAL A 193 -7.08 12.96 6.57
C VAL A 193 -8.03 12.10 7.39
N ILE A 194 -8.49 12.58 8.54
CA ILE A 194 -9.41 11.85 9.44
C ILE A 194 -10.73 11.56 8.74
N PHE A 195 -11.34 12.56 8.10
CA PHE A 195 -12.62 12.39 7.39
C PHE A 195 -12.53 11.36 6.27
N LEU A 196 -11.47 11.46 5.44
CA LEU A 196 -11.28 10.52 4.35
C LEU A 196 -10.97 9.09 4.83
N ARG A 197 -10.24 8.94 5.96
CA ARG A 197 -10.02 7.64 6.60
C ARG A 197 -11.30 7.05 7.16
N LYS A 198 -12.13 7.85 7.86
CA LYS A 198 -13.41 7.42 8.41
C LYS A 198 -14.28 6.77 7.32
N ASP A 199 -14.47 7.46 6.21
CA ASP A 199 -15.29 6.97 5.10
C ASP A 199 -14.69 5.71 4.45
N PHE A 200 -13.36 5.70 4.26
CA PHE A 200 -12.65 4.55 3.70
C PHE A 200 -12.75 3.32 4.59
N ILE A 201 -12.46 3.46 5.90
CA ILE A 201 -12.45 2.33 6.85
C ILE A 201 -13.86 1.78 7.04
N LYS A 202 -14.89 2.63 7.05
CA LYS A 202 -16.28 2.18 7.10
C LYS A 202 -16.59 1.23 5.94
N LYS A 203 -16.30 1.63 4.70
CA LYS A 203 -16.52 0.79 3.52
C LYS A 203 -15.64 -0.45 3.49
N LEU A 204 -14.37 -0.30 3.91
CA LEU A 204 -13.45 -1.42 4.04
C LEU A 204 -13.98 -2.46 5.03
N SER A 205 -14.57 -2.03 6.17
CA SER A 205 -15.22 -2.91 7.14
C SER A 205 -16.40 -3.66 6.53
N GLU A 206 -17.28 -2.95 5.81
CA GLU A 206 -18.44 -3.54 5.14
C GLU A 206 -18.05 -4.66 4.15
N TYR A 207 -17.08 -4.41 3.26
CA TYR A 207 -16.58 -5.42 2.33
C TYR A 207 -15.80 -6.54 3.02
N SER A 208 -14.99 -6.21 4.02
CA SER A 208 -14.26 -7.21 4.79
C SER A 208 -15.18 -8.17 5.53
N ALA A 209 -16.29 -7.66 6.09
CA ALA A 209 -17.30 -8.48 6.76
C ALA A 209 -17.94 -9.49 5.81
N GLN A 210 -18.33 -9.05 4.60
CA GLN A 210 -18.91 -9.94 3.58
C GLN A 210 -17.94 -11.05 3.17
N ILE A 211 -16.69 -10.70 2.91
CA ILE A 211 -15.65 -11.64 2.51
C ILE A 211 -15.34 -12.61 3.66
N HIS A 212 -15.23 -12.10 4.88
CA HIS A 212 -14.96 -12.91 6.07
C HIS A 212 -16.05 -13.95 6.34
N SER A 213 -17.31 -13.53 6.21
CA SER A 213 -18.48 -14.41 6.26
C SER A 213 -18.39 -15.52 5.21
N GLY A 214 -18.02 -15.19 3.97
CA GLY A 214 -17.80 -16.17 2.91
C GLY A 214 -16.69 -17.19 3.21
N ILE A 215 -15.55 -16.72 3.74
CA ILE A 215 -14.42 -17.60 4.10
C ILE A 215 -14.79 -18.53 5.27
N THR A 216 -15.55 -18.03 6.25
CA THR A 216 -15.85 -18.75 7.49
C THR A 216 -17.19 -19.52 7.44
N GLY A 217 -17.91 -19.47 6.31
CA GLY A 217 -19.22 -20.10 6.17
C GLY A 217 -20.23 -19.52 7.16
N ASP A 218 -20.29 -18.20 7.27
CA ASP A 218 -21.19 -17.41 8.15
C ASP A 218 -21.02 -17.68 9.65
N LYS A 219 -19.90 -18.26 10.07
CA LYS A 219 -19.64 -18.59 11.49
C LYS A 219 -19.05 -17.40 12.27
N GLU A 220 -18.37 -16.50 11.59
CA GLU A 220 -17.69 -15.38 12.20
C GLU A 220 -18.10 -14.07 11.53
N LYS A 221 -18.37 -13.05 12.35
CA LYS A 221 -18.66 -11.68 11.91
C LYS A 221 -17.45 -10.80 12.20
N LEU A 222 -16.83 -10.24 11.16
CA LEU A 222 -15.71 -9.30 11.27
C LEU A 222 -16.22 -7.86 11.24
N ASP A 223 -15.80 -7.06 12.20
CA ASP A 223 -15.93 -5.60 12.20
C ASP A 223 -14.54 -4.95 12.28
N ILE A 224 -14.26 -3.98 11.40
CA ILE A 224 -13.03 -3.18 11.42
C ILE A 224 -13.40 -1.80 11.92
N ILE A 225 -12.84 -1.38 13.06
CA ILE A 225 -13.20 -0.15 13.74
C ILE A 225 -12.06 0.86 13.60
N TYR A 226 -12.39 2.07 13.17
CA TYR A 226 -11.46 3.19 13.17
C TYR A 226 -11.32 3.77 14.57
N GLU A 227 -10.08 3.85 15.04
CA GLU A 227 -9.70 4.40 16.33
C GLU A 227 -8.90 5.71 16.14
N PRO A 228 -9.57 6.82 15.92
CA PRO A 228 -8.90 8.11 15.75
C PRO A 228 -8.31 8.59 17.07
N ASN A 229 -7.12 9.19 17.00
CA ASN A 229 -6.47 9.79 18.19
C ASN A 229 -7.25 10.98 18.76
N VAL A 230 -8.06 11.63 17.94
CA VAL A 230 -8.91 12.75 18.31
C VAL A 230 -10.37 12.44 17.99
N GLU A 231 -11.29 12.93 18.82
CA GLU A 231 -12.72 12.75 18.59
C GLU A 231 -13.16 13.28 17.23
N ILE A 232 -13.97 12.51 16.50
CA ILE A 232 -14.49 12.92 15.18
C ILE A 232 -15.70 13.84 15.36
N LYS A 233 -15.66 15.00 14.73
CA LYS A 233 -16.73 15.99 14.74
C LYS A 233 -17.67 15.81 13.53
N GLU A 234 -18.77 16.55 13.51
CA GLU A 234 -19.81 16.41 12.45
C GLU A 234 -19.36 17.03 11.13
N SER A 235 -18.66 18.15 11.17
CA SER A 235 -18.20 18.86 9.99
C SER A 235 -16.67 18.97 9.91
N LEU A 236 -16.16 19.19 8.70
CA LEU A 236 -14.73 19.37 8.46
C LEU A 236 -14.18 20.61 9.21
N SER A 237 -14.96 21.70 9.24
CA SER A 237 -14.58 22.93 9.94
C SER A 237 -14.50 22.72 11.45
N GLU A 238 -15.50 22.05 12.05
CA GLU A 238 -15.47 21.71 13.48
C GLU A 238 -14.31 20.79 13.83
N GLN A 239 -13.97 19.86 12.94
CA GLN A 239 -12.83 18.97 13.11
C GLN A 239 -11.50 19.74 13.07
N GLU A 240 -11.36 20.69 12.16
CA GLU A 240 -10.20 21.58 12.06
C GLU A 240 -10.03 22.39 13.33
N ASP A 241 -11.10 23.08 13.77
CA ASP A 241 -11.11 23.86 15.01
C ASP A 241 -10.81 23.01 16.25
N PHE A 242 -11.32 21.77 16.29
CA PHE A 242 -11.09 20.85 17.39
C PHE A 242 -9.61 20.43 17.43
N ILE A 243 -9.04 19.98 16.32
CA ILE A 243 -7.62 19.58 16.25
C ILE A 243 -6.72 20.76 16.62
N TYR A 244 -7.03 21.96 16.14
CA TYR A 244 -6.25 23.15 16.47
C TYR A 244 -6.23 23.41 17.98
N ARG A 245 -7.39 23.35 18.64
CA ARG A 245 -7.48 23.50 20.10
C ARG A 245 -6.71 22.43 20.86
N GLU A 246 -6.81 21.18 20.41
CA GLU A 246 -6.09 20.08 21.05
C GLU A 246 -4.57 20.21 20.87
N LEU A 247 -4.07 20.68 19.72
CA LEU A 247 -2.65 21.01 19.53
C LEU A 247 -2.17 22.10 20.46
N LYS A 248 -2.99 23.14 20.69
CA LYS A 248 -2.70 24.19 21.68
C LYS A 248 -2.65 23.64 23.09
N ASN A 249 -3.62 22.84 23.49
CA ASN A 249 -3.70 22.22 24.81
C ASN A 249 -2.49 21.32 25.09
N SER A 250 -2.03 20.58 24.05
CA SER A 250 -0.91 19.64 24.17
C SER A 250 0.47 20.30 24.11
N PHE A 251 0.56 21.59 23.74
CA PHE A 251 1.84 22.25 23.44
C PHE A 251 2.89 22.09 24.56
N LYS A 252 2.52 22.25 25.82
CA LYS A 252 3.43 22.12 26.96
C LYS A 252 4.00 20.69 27.07
N THR A 253 3.19 19.69 26.80
CA THR A 253 3.59 18.27 26.80
C THR A 253 4.45 17.95 25.57
N ASP A 254 4.03 18.42 24.41
CA ASP A 254 4.74 18.23 23.13
C ASP A 254 6.14 18.84 23.16
N SER A 255 6.27 20.07 23.73
CA SER A 255 7.57 20.75 23.90
C SER A 255 8.51 19.95 24.79
N ARG A 256 8.01 19.41 25.90
CA ARG A 256 8.80 18.57 26.81
C ARG A 256 9.25 17.28 26.15
N ASN A 257 8.33 16.64 25.39
CA ASN A 257 8.59 15.36 24.73
C ASN A 257 9.24 15.54 23.34
N ARG A 258 9.38 16.77 22.85
CA ARG A 258 9.93 17.13 21.55
C ARG A 258 9.22 16.42 20.39
N ASN A 259 7.92 16.19 20.52
CA ASN A 259 7.13 15.45 19.54
C ASN A 259 5.63 15.77 19.68
N THR A 260 4.94 15.82 18.52
CA THR A 260 3.50 16.05 18.45
C THR A 260 2.73 14.82 18.90
N SER A 261 1.78 14.99 19.82
CA SER A 261 0.96 13.92 20.41
C SER A 261 -0.46 13.83 19.82
N VAL A 262 -0.92 14.88 19.15
CA VAL A 262 -2.30 15.02 18.64
C VAL A 262 -2.34 14.91 17.12
N GLY A 263 -3.25 14.08 16.59
CA GLY A 263 -3.58 14.02 15.17
C GLY A 263 -3.46 12.64 14.52
N PRO A 264 -3.79 12.53 13.21
CA PRO A 264 -3.96 11.25 12.51
C PRO A 264 -2.69 10.39 12.39
N HIS A 265 -1.53 10.89 12.70
CA HIS A 265 -0.30 10.09 12.80
C HIS A 265 -0.26 9.19 14.05
N ARG A 266 -1.26 9.29 14.93
CA ARG A 266 -1.46 8.47 16.14
C ARG A 266 -2.68 7.55 16.05
N ASP A 267 -3.46 7.64 14.98
CA ASP A 267 -4.64 6.79 14.79
C ASP A 267 -4.31 5.30 14.73
N ASP A 268 -5.32 4.48 14.95
CA ASP A 268 -5.26 3.03 14.75
C ASP A 268 -6.55 2.48 14.13
N ILE A 269 -6.56 1.19 13.81
CA ILE A 269 -7.75 0.39 13.53
C ILE A 269 -7.69 -0.89 14.35
N SER A 270 -8.84 -1.36 14.81
CA SER A 270 -8.99 -2.65 15.48
C SER A 270 -9.81 -3.63 14.65
N PHE A 271 -9.58 -4.91 14.90
CA PHE A 271 -10.24 -6.04 14.22
C PHE A 271 -11.03 -6.83 15.27
N ILE A 272 -12.34 -6.78 15.19
CA ILE A 272 -13.25 -7.44 16.13
C ILE A 272 -13.96 -8.58 15.40
N VAL A 273 -13.88 -9.80 15.93
CA VAL A 273 -14.63 -10.95 15.43
C VAL A 273 -15.51 -11.49 16.55
N ASN A 274 -16.84 -11.52 16.31
CA ASN A 274 -17.82 -11.94 17.31
C ASN A 274 -17.58 -11.26 18.67
N ASP A 275 -17.42 -9.95 18.68
CA ASP A 275 -17.14 -9.09 19.85
C ASP A 275 -15.80 -9.34 20.55
N ILE A 276 -14.89 -10.10 19.94
CA ILE A 276 -13.54 -10.39 20.47
C ILE A 276 -12.47 -9.65 19.67
N ASP A 277 -11.56 -8.96 20.37
CA ASP A 277 -10.41 -8.31 19.75
C ASP A 277 -9.40 -9.35 19.24
N MET A 278 -9.20 -9.39 17.93
CA MET A 278 -8.33 -10.33 17.26
C MET A 278 -6.85 -10.09 17.49
N ARG A 279 -6.45 -8.89 17.83
CA ARG A 279 -5.04 -8.57 18.16
C ARG A 279 -4.59 -9.28 19.42
N ASN A 280 -5.43 -9.27 20.44
CA ASN A 280 -5.09 -9.76 21.78
C ASN A 280 -5.51 -11.23 21.98
N PHE A 281 -6.63 -11.65 21.40
CA PHE A 281 -7.27 -12.93 21.71
C PHE A 281 -7.48 -13.84 20.49
N GLY A 282 -7.26 -13.34 19.27
CA GLY A 282 -7.44 -14.14 18.05
C GLY A 282 -6.37 -15.23 17.90
N SER A 283 -6.79 -16.43 17.48
CA SER A 283 -5.87 -17.46 17.02
C SER A 283 -5.12 -17.01 15.76
N GLN A 284 -3.98 -17.63 15.46
CA GLN A 284 -3.22 -17.32 14.24
C GLN A 284 -4.07 -17.50 12.97
N GLY A 285 -4.90 -18.56 12.93
CA GLY A 285 -5.83 -18.80 11.83
C GLY A 285 -6.86 -17.68 11.66
N GLN A 286 -7.47 -17.22 12.76
CA GLN A 286 -8.42 -16.10 12.73
C GLN A 286 -7.75 -14.79 12.30
N GLN A 287 -6.56 -14.49 12.81
CA GLN A 287 -5.78 -13.32 12.41
C GLN A 287 -5.46 -13.34 10.90
N ARG A 288 -5.06 -14.49 10.35
CA ARG A 288 -4.82 -14.68 8.92
C ARG A 288 -6.10 -14.51 8.10
N THR A 289 -7.23 -15.04 8.58
CA THR A 289 -8.53 -14.85 7.90
C THR A 289 -8.95 -13.39 7.88
N CYS A 290 -8.80 -12.66 9.00
CA CYS A 290 -9.05 -11.21 9.04
C CYS A 290 -8.17 -10.44 8.04
N ALA A 291 -6.87 -10.76 8.00
CA ALA A 291 -5.94 -10.12 7.08
C ALA A 291 -6.28 -10.42 5.61
N LEU A 292 -6.65 -11.66 5.29
CA LEU A 292 -7.10 -12.05 3.96
C LEU A 292 -8.39 -11.31 3.58
N SER A 293 -9.38 -11.26 4.48
CA SER A 293 -10.64 -10.54 4.25
C SER A 293 -10.41 -9.06 3.99
N LEU A 294 -9.51 -8.44 4.76
CA LEU A 294 -9.10 -7.04 4.57
C LEU A 294 -8.47 -6.82 3.19
N LYS A 295 -7.56 -7.69 2.77
CA LYS A 295 -6.84 -7.56 1.49
C LYS A 295 -7.77 -7.77 0.29
N LEU A 296 -8.70 -8.69 0.37
CA LEU A 296 -9.69 -8.89 -0.69
C LEU A 296 -10.72 -7.75 -0.74
N ALA A 297 -11.06 -7.15 0.40
CA ALA A 297 -11.94 -5.98 0.44
C ALA A 297 -11.37 -4.77 -0.30
N GLU A 298 -10.02 -4.65 -0.40
CA GLU A 298 -9.37 -3.60 -1.18
C GLU A 298 -9.77 -3.66 -2.67
N LEU A 299 -9.93 -4.87 -3.23
CA LEU A 299 -10.34 -5.06 -4.64
C LEU A 299 -11.71 -4.47 -4.88
N ASN A 300 -12.68 -4.78 -4.01
CA ASN A 300 -14.04 -4.26 -4.11
C ASN A 300 -14.07 -2.73 -3.96
N LEU A 301 -13.27 -2.19 -3.04
CA LEU A 301 -13.13 -0.74 -2.87
C LEU A 301 -12.53 -0.04 -4.08
N ILE A 302 -11.48 -0.61 -4.66
CA ILE A 302 -10.86 -0.07 -5.87
C ILE A 302 -11.88 -0.10 -7.01
N LYS A 303 -12.58 -1.22 -7.22
CA LYS A 303 -13.60 -1.36 -8.25
C LYS A 303 -14.72 -0.34 -8.07
N GLU A 304 -15.27 -0.19 -6.86
CA GLU A 304 -16.32 0.81 -6.56
C GLU A 304 -15.87 2.25 -6.86
N LYS A 305 -14.60 2.59 -6.55
CA LYS A 305 -14.11 3.97 -6.65
C LYS A 305 -13.56 4.35 -8.01
N THR A 306 -13.21 3.38 -8.85
CA THR A 306 -12.48 3.63 -10.10
C THR A 306 -13.13 2.99 -11.31
N ASP A 307 -14.10 2.09 -11.10
CA ASP A 307 -14.74 1.24 -12.12
C ASP A 307 -13.78 0.32 -12.88
N GLU A 308 -12.57 0.14 -12.35
CA GLU A 308 -11.51 -0.69 -12.92
C GLU A 308 -11.13 -1.82 -11.98
N ASP A 309 -10.81 -2.98 -12.54
CA ASP A 309 -10.25 -4.09 -11.75
C ASP A 309 -8.77 -3.86 -11.47
N ALA A 310 -8.36 -4.05 -10.22
CA ALA A 310 -6.97 -3.94 -9.83
C ALA A 310 -6.15 -5.17 -10.27
N ILE A 311 -4.86 -4.97 -10.48
CA ILE A 311 -3.88 -6.03 -10.71
C ILE A 311 -3.44 -6.56 -9.34
N LEU A 312 -3.38 -7.88 -9.19
CA LEU A 312 -2.92 -8.50 -7.96
C LEU A 312 -1.51 -9.03 -8.06
N LEU A 313 -0.74 -8.71 -7.03
CA LEU A 313 0.61 -9.24 -6.82
C LEU A 313 0.60 -10.14 -5.58
N LEU A 314 0.78 -11.45 -5.75
CA LEU A 314 0.81 -12.44 -4.68
C LEU A 314 2.26 -12.90 -4.47
N ASP A 315 2.92 -12.36 -3.44
CA ASP A 315 4.33 -12.64 -3.15
C ASP A 315 4.48 -13.75 -2.12
N ASP A 316 4.67 -14.99 -2.60
CA ASP A 316 4.85 -16.22 -1.80
C ASP A 316 3.74 -16.46 -0.74
N VAL A 317 2.54 -15.83 -0.92
CA VAL A 317 1.46 -15.88 0.08
C VAL A 317 0.67 -17.19 0.04
N MET A 318 0.63 -17.85 -1.12
CA MET A 318 -0.13 -19.10 -1.27
C MET A 318 0.34 -20.19 -0.31
N SER A 319 1.64 -20.27 -0.05
CA SER A 319 2.23 -21.23 0.90
C SER A 319 1.86 -21.00 2.37
N GLU A 320 1.35 -19.82 2.70
CA GLU A 320 0.94 -19.43 4.06
C GLU A 320 -0.54 -19.72 4.35
N LEU A 321 -1.31 -20.14 3.32
CA LEU A 321 -2.74 -20.38 3.40
C LEU A 321 -3.02 -21.89 3.31
N ASP A 322 -4.04 -22.36 4.05
CA ASP A 322 -4.61 -23.69 3.87
C ASP A 322 -5.42 -23.80 2.57
N ALA A 323 -5.79 -25.00 2.19
CA ALA A 323 -6.47 -25.30 0.93
C ALA A 323 -7.78 -24.51 0.76
N ASP A 324 -8.59 -24.40 1.80
CA ASP A 324 -9.90 -23.73 1.75
C ASP A 324 -9.72 -22.23 1.48
N ARG A 325 -8.74 -21.58 2.16
CA ARG A 325 -8.42 -20.17 1.95
C ARG A 325 -7.77 -19.92 0.59
N GLN A 326 -6.91 -20.83 0.12
CA GLN A 326 -6.35 -20.75 -1.24
C GLN A 326 -7.46 -20.81 -2.29
N GLU A 327 -8.39 -21.76 -2.16
CA GLU A 327 -9.51 -21.91 -3.08
C GLU A 327 -10.39 -20.66 -3.10
N PHE A 328 -10.76 -20.14 -1.94
CA PHE A 328 -11.55 -18.90 -1.83
C PHE A 328 -10.83 -17.70 -2.46
N LEU A 329 -9.53 -17.56 -2.20
CA LEU A 329 -8.70 -16.51 -2.78
C LEU A 329 -8.71 -16.59 -4.30
N ILE A 330 -8.45 -17.76 -4.88
CA ILE A 330 -8.43 -17.99 -6.32
C ILE A 330 -9.79 -17.67 -6.94
N ASP A 331 -10.89 -18.17 -6.36
CA ASP A 331 -12.23 -17.92 -6.89
C ASP A 331 -12.65 -16.46 -6.86
N THR A 332 -12.22 -15.72 -5.83
CA THR A 332 -12.50 -14.28 -5.72
C THR A 332 -11.74 -13.45 -6.76
N MET A 333 -10.57 -13.90 -7.22
CA MET A 333 -9.67 -13.13 -8.07
C MET A 333 -9.75 -13.48 -9.56
N LYS A 334 -10.65 -14.35 -9.99
CA LYS A 334 -10.71 -14.87 -11.39
C LYS A 334 -10.78 -13.80 -12.48
N ASN A 335 -11.30 -12.63 -12.15
CA ASN A 335 -11.47 -11.52 -13.09
C ASN A 335 -10.29 -10.53 -13.10
N ASN A 336 -9.29 -10.74 -12.27
CA ASN A 336 -8.14 -9.87 -12.13
C ASN A 336 -6.93 -10.44 -12.86
N GLN A 337 -6.03 -9.58 -13.33
CA GLN A 337 -4.70 -10.04 -13.71
C GLN A 337 -3.90 -10.38 -12.46
N LEU A 338 -3.33 -11.58 -12.43
CA LEU A 338 -2.59 -12.12 -11.28
C LEU A 338 -1.11 -12.27 -11.62
N PHE A 339 -0.27 -11.87 -10.67
CA PHE A 339 1.16 -12.18 -10.62
C PHE A 339 1.42 -12.98 -9.36
N ILE A 340 1.76 -14.25 -9.50
CA ILE A 340 1.94 -15.16 -8.36
C ILE A 340 3.39 -15.60 -8.32
N THR A 341 4.11 -15.33 -7.23
CA THR A 341 5.43 -15.90 -7.01
C THR A 341 5.31 -17.15 -6.13
N THR A 342 6.04 -18.18 -6.50
CA THR A 342 6.13 -19.42 -5.71
C THR A 342 7.43 -20.14 -6.02
N THR A 343 7.81 -21.10 -5.17
CA THR A 343 8.97 -21.98 -5.40
C THR A 343 8.61 -23.19 -6.25
N GLU A 344 7.37 -23.65 -6.17
CA GLU A 344 6.88 -24.85 -6.83
C GLU A 344 5.57 -24.58 -7.54
N LEU A 345 5.30 -25.36 -8.57
CA LEU A 345 4.08 -25.27 -9.35
C LEU A 345 2.95 -26.00 -8.60
N ASP A 346 2.02 -25.21 -8.05
CA ASP A 346 0.83 -25.74 -7.40
C ASP A 346 -0.19 -26.24 -8.44
N GLN A 347 -0.63 -27.51 -8.29
CA GLN A 347 -1.60 -28.11 -9.20
C GLN A 347 -2.97 -27.43 -9.07
N ASN A 348 -3.36 -26.99 -7.87
CA ASN A 348 -4.63 -26.30 -7.65
C ASN A 348 -4.73 -25.01 -8.47
N ILE A 349 -3.61 -24.27 -8.63
CA ILE A 349 -3.57 -23.06 -9.48
C ILE A 349 -3.77 -23.45 -10.94
N LYS A 350 -3.12 -24.54 -11.41
CA LYS A 350 -3.25 -25.01 -12.80
C LYS A 350 -4.68 -25.40 -13.16
N ASP A 351 -5.35 -26.11 -12.26
CA ASP A 351 -6.68 -26.66 -12.53
C ASP A 351 -7.79 -25.59 -12.51
N LYS A 352 -7.52 -24.44 -11.91
CA LYS A 352 -8.51 -23.36 -11.73
C LYS A 352 -8.47 -22.27 -12.81
N PHE A 353 -7.40 -22.19 -13.61
CA PHE A 353 -7.24 -21.18 -14.65
C PHE A 353 -6.91 -21.80 -16.01
N ASP A 354 -7.69 -21.44 -17.03
CA ASP A 354 -7.53 -21.98 -18.39
C ASP A 354 -6.24 -21.49 -19.08
N GLU A 355 -5.75 -20.29 -18.70
CA GLU A 355 -4.60 -19.67 -19.34
C GLU A 355 -3.61 -19.13 -18.31
N ILE A 356 -2.46 -19.82 -18.17
CA ILE A 356 -1.37 -19.47 -17.27
C ILE A 356 -0.10 -19.26 -18.08
N LYS A 357 0.54 -18.09 -17.92
CA LYS A 357 1.90 -17.85 -18.43
C LYS A 357 2.91 -18.09 -17.33
N ILE A 358 3.89 -18.97 -17.59
CA ILE A 358 4.87 -19.39 -16.59
C ILE A 358 6.22 -18.78 -16.91
N PHE A 359 6.87 -18.18 -15.92
CA PHE A 359 8.20 -17.59 -16.00
C PHE A 359 9.11 -18.26 -14.97
N TYR A 360 10.23 -18.80 -15.42
CA TYR A 360 11.25 -19.35 -14.53
C TYR A 360 12.36 -18.32 -14.32
N ILE A 361 12.59 -17.90 -13.08
CA ILE A 361 13.59 -16.89 -12.73
C ILE A 361 14.73 -17.53 -11.94
N GLU A 362 15.94 -17.37 -12.47
CA GLU A 362 17.19 -17.76 -11.83
C GLU A 362 18.21 -16.62 -11.90
N ASN A 363 18.74 -16.19 -10.75
CA ASN A 363 19.73 -15.12 -10.63
C ASN A 363 19.39 -13.81 -11.38
N GLY A 364 18.11 -13.43 -11.43
CA GLY A 364 17.65 -12.23 -12.13
C GLY A 364 17.64 -12.39 -13.66
N THR A 365 17.53 -13.60 -14.17
CA THR A 365 17.37 -13.91 -15.59
C THR A 365 16.20 -14.85 -15.81
N LEU A 366 15.56 -14.77 -16.96
CA LEU A 366 14.57 -15.73 -17.43
C LEU A 366 15.29 -16.95 -18.00
N ILE A 367 14.87 -18.18 -17.59
CA ILE A 367 15.40 -19.45 -18.09
C ILE A 367 14.30 -20.28 -18.75
#